data_b7d4221742f26577b0c93591d52e1a5b
#
_entry.id   b7d4221742f26577b0c93591d52e1a5b
#
_cell.length_a   1.000
_cell.length_b   1.000
_cell.length_c   1.000
_cell.angle_alpha   90.00
_cell.angle_beta   90.00
_cell.angle_gamma   90.00
#
_symmetry.space_group_name_H-M   'P 1'
#
loop_
_entity.id
_entity.type
_entity.pdbx_description
1 polymer ?
#
loop_
_entity_poly.entity_id
_entity_poly.type
_entity_poly.pdbx_seq_one_letter_code
_entity_poly.pdbx_strand_id
1 'polypeptide(L)'
;MHVTLYKLGKIPIPPKLYGGTERYIYWLGQALIALGHRVTLIANAESHLPGAELRTLASDEKNPQAWLNLIPESTDIVHFHEQPRGPVSKPYLLTIHGNGRPGEQFPPNTVFVSRRHAANHGSRRFVYPGINPDDFRFSERREDYALFLAKASWKVKNLQGAAAAARRAGLELRVIGSRDWPLRLQRWLPRIRGVRYYGLLGRPEKEELLSRARCLIFPVRWEEPFGLAVTEALVSGAYVVATPYGSLPEIVTPETGRLSTRMVELAEAVKHPQQFSPAACRDRVLRGGFTHLDTARKYLDYYERILTRGSLGEDGEPAPATKPGFMAKHLLPWGNGA
;
A
#
# COMPACT_ATOMS: atom_id res chain seq x y z
N MET A 1 16.34 -9.04 -18.60
CA MET A 1 14.97 -9.26 -19.11
C MET A 1 14.34 -7.96 -19.54
N HIS A 2 13.38 -8.03 -20.47
CA HIS A 2 12.51 -6.92 -20.80
C HIS A 2 11.14 -7.12 -20.14
N VAL A 3 10.85 -6.32 -19.13
CA VAL A 3 9.61 -6.39 -18.35
C VAL A 3 8.65 -5.29 -18.81
N THR A 4 7.41 -5.64 -19.13
CA THR A 4 6.36 -4.67 -19.40
C THR A 4 5.45 -4.54 -18.17
N LEU A 5 5.46 -3.38 -17.51
CA LEU A 5 4.53 -3.05 -16.42
C LEU A 5 3.24 -2.49 -17.02
N TYR A 6 2.11 -3.08 -16.67
CA TYR A 6 0.81 -2.72 -17.24
C TYR A 6 -0.18 -2.29 -16.17
N LYS A 7 -0.62 -1.03 -16.25
CA LYS A 7 -1.64 -0.47 -15.36
C LYS A 7 -2.40 0.66 -16.03
N LEU A 8 -3.66 0.42 -16.32
CA LEU A 8 -4.54 1.44 -16.87
C LEU A 8 -5.23 2.23 -15.73
N GLY A 9 -5.77 3.37 -16.09
CA GLY A 9 -6.54 4.20 -15.18
C GLY A 9 -6.25 5.70 -15.32
N LYS A 10 -6.98 6.49 -14.54
CA LYS A 10 -6.90 7.95 -14.61
C LYS A 10 -5.75 8.56 -13.81
N ILE A 11 -5.13 7.77 -12.93
CA ILE A 11 -4.05 8.25 -12.06
C ILE A 11 -2.72 7.96 -12.77
N PRO A 12 -1.85 8.97 -12.97
CA PRO A 12 -0.54 8.75 -13.58
C PRO A 12 0.43 8.01 -12.66
N ILE A 13 1.46 7.45 -13.25
CA ILE A 13 2.58 6.78 -12.57
C ILE A 13 3.85 7.65 -12.75
N PRO A 14 4.41 8.27 -11.68
CA PRO A 14 3.91 8.29 -10.30
C PRO A 14 2.68 9.18 -10.12
N PRO A 15 1.86 8.94 -9.10
CA PRO A 15 0.72 9.80 -8.81
C PRO A 15 1.18 11.15 -8.25
N LYS A 16 0.52 12.24 -8.68
CA LYS A 16 0.80 13.59 -8.18
C LYS A 16 0.46 13.74 -6.69
N LEU A 17 -0.65 13.14 -6.26
CA LEU A 17 -1.17 13.20 -4.89
C LEU A 17 -1.41 11.79 -4.33
N TYR A 18 -2.68 11.32 -4.36
CA TYR A 18 -3.09 10.00 -3.90
C TYR A 18 -2.95 8.96 -5.02
N GLY A 19 -2.50 7.74 -4.67
CA GLY A 19 -2.36 6.64 -5.60
C GLY A 19 -1.32 5.62 -5.08
N GLY A 20 -1.74 4.77 -4.14
CA GLY A 20 -0.82 3.80 -3.53
C GLY A 20 -0.29 2.78 -4.54
N THR A 21 -1.17 2.23 -5.37
CA THR A 21 -0.80 1.26 -6.41
C THR A 21 0.12 1.88 -7.46
N GLU A 22 -0.20 3.09 -7.93
CA GLU A 22 0.60 3.80 -8.93
C GLU A 22 1.98 4.18 -8.37
N ARG A 23 2.07 4.56 -7.11
CA ARG A 23 3.33 4.82 -6.42
C ARG A 23 4.19 3.57 -6.30
N TYR A 24 3.58 2.46 -5.94
CA TYR A 24 4.23 1.16 -5.85
C TYR A 24 4.78 0.71 -7.21
N ILE A 25 4.01 0.85 -8.30
CA ILE A 25 4.46 0.49 -9.65
C ILE A 25 5.66 1.35 -10.07
N TYR A 26 5.63 2.64 -9.73
CA TYR A 26 6.75 3.53 -9.96
C TYR A 26 8.03 3.03 -9.28
N TRP A 27 7.97 2.69 -7.99
CA TRP A 27 9.12 2.17 -7.23
C TRP A 27 9.59 0.81 -7.75
N LEU A 28 8.66 -0.07 -8.12
CA LEU A 28 9.02 -1.35 -8.74
C LEU A 28 9.76 -1.13 -10.05
N GLY A 29 9.27 -0.25 -10.90
CA GLY A 29 9.93 0.06 -12.17
C GLY A 29 11.33 0.67 -11.99
N GLN A 30 11.49 1.60 -11.04
CA GLN A 30 12.81 2.14 -10.68
C GLN A 30 13.77 1.02 -10.23
N ALA A 31 13.30 0.11 -9.37
CA ALA A 31 14.12 -0.99 -8.89
C ALA A 31 14.52 -1.97 -10.00
N LEU A 32 13.60 -2.32 -10.91
CA LEU A 32 13.91 -3.18 -12.04
C LEU A 32 14.96 -2.56 -12.96
N ILE A 33 14.86 -1.25 -13.24
CA ILE A 33 15.85 -0.51 -14.03
C ILE A 33 17.20 -0.47 -13.31
N ALA A 34 17.23 -0.18 -12.02
CA ALA A 34 18.44 -0.17 -11.21
C ALA A 34 19.13 -1.54 -11.14
N LEU A 35 18.37 -2.63 -11.27
CA LEU A 35 18.87 -4.01 -11.36
C LEU A 35 19.26 -4.43 -12.79
N GLY A 36 19.30 -3.49 -13.75
CA GLY A 36 19.76 -3.72 -15.12
C GLY A 36 18.72 -4.31 -16.07
N HIS A 37 17.43 -4.23 -15.75
CA HIS A 37 16.35 -4.73 -16.60
C HIS A 37 15.78 -3.62 -17.47
N ARG A 38 15.42 -3.98 -18.72
CA ARG A 38 14.65 -3.08 -19.59
C ARG A 38 13.21 -3.04 -19.13
N VAL A 39 12.63 -1.85 -19.05
CA VAL A 39 11.23 -1.67 -18.63
C VAL A 39 10.46 -0.89 -19.68
N THR A 40 9.29 -1.42 -20.06
CA THR A 40 8.24 -0.67 -20.76
C THR A 40 7.08 -0.45 -19.78
N LEU A 41 6.56 0.76 -19.73
CA LEU A 41 5.40 1.12 -18.94
C LEU A 41 4.20 1.35 -19.86
N ILE A 42 3.13 0.55 -19.72
CA ILE A 42 1.85 0.79 -20.39
C ILE A 42 0.91 1.41 -19.35
N ALA A 43 0.64 2.70 -19.50
CA ALA A 43 -0.12 3.48 -18.51
C ALA A 43 -0.74 4.73 -19.12
N ASN A 44 -1.34 5.54 -18.27
CA ASN A 44 -1.87 6.86 -18.59
C ASN A 44 -0.79 7.78 -19.21
N ALA A 45 -1.18 8.62 -20.16
CA ALA A 45 -0.27 9.49 -20.91
C ALA A 45 0.51 10.50 -20.04
N GLU A 46 0.00 10.86 -18.86
CA GLU A 46 0.71 11.73 -17.91
C GLU A 46 1.74 10.98 -17.06
N SER A 47 1.90 9.67 -17.29
CA SER A 47 2.86 8.85 -16.54
C SER A 47 4.28 9.11 -16.99
N HIS A 48 5.23 8.96 -16.07
CA HIS A 48 6.64 9.12 -16.34
C HIS A 48 7.47 8.22 -15.41
N LEU A 49 8.30 7.38 -16.02
CA LEU A 49 9.25 6.52 -15.30
C LEU A 49 10.62 6.68 -15.96
N PRO A 50 11.59 7.37 -15.33
CA PRO A 50 12.91 7.56 -15.90
C PRO A 50 13.58 6.23 -16.27
N GLY A 51 14.10 6.13 -17.48
CA GLY A 51 14.73 4.91 -18.00
C GLY A 51 13.78 3.86 -18.57
N ALA A 52 12.46 4.06 -18.49
CA ALA A 52 11.48 3.20 -19.13
C ALA A 52 10.90 3.84 -20.41
N GLU A 53 10.51 2.99 -21.35
CA GLU A 53 9.70 3.37 -22.51
C GLU A 53 8.24 3.48 -22.05
N LEU A 54 7.60 4.66 -22.23
CA LEU A 54 6.16 4.81 -22.01
C LEU A 54 5.39 4.51 -23.29
N ARG A 55 4.39 3.62 -23.21
CA ARG A 55 3.40 3.38 -24.24
C ARG A 55 2.00 3.67 -23.73
N THR A 56 1.24 4.42 -24.51
CA THR A 56 -0.07 4.90 -24.11
C THR A 56 -1.01 5.04 -25.29
N LEU A 57 -2.31 5.04 -25.02
CA LEU A 57 -3.38 5.40 -25.97
C LEU A 57 -4.15 6.61 -25.42
N ALA A 58 -5.06 7.13 -26.24
CA ALA A 58 -5.97 8.16 -25.80
C ALA A 58 -6.76 7.70 -24.54
N SER A 59 -7.01 8.62 -23.61
CA SER A 59 -7.59 8.31 -22.30
C SER A 59 -9.03 7.77 -22.37
N ASP A 60 -9.70 7.93 -23.50
CA ASP A 60 -11.05 7.46 -23.80
C ASP A 60 -11.08 6.12 -24.58
N GLU A 61 -9.90 5.56 -24.94
CA GLU A 61 -9.82 4.27 -25.56
C GLU A 61 -10.38 3.16 -24.65
N LYS A 62 -11.46 2.54 -25.11
CA LYS A 62 -12.20 1.50 -24.36
C LYS A 62 -11.91 0.09 -24.82
N ASN A 63 -11.27 -0.07 -25.98
CA ASN A 63 -10.94 -1.38 -26.52
C ASN A 63 -9.78 -2.01 -25.75
N PRO A 64 -9.98 -3.06 -24.96
CA PRO A 64 -8.91 -3.67 -24.18
C PRO A 64 -7.80 -4.25 -25.07
N GLN A 65 -8.15 -4.74 -26.27
CA GLN A 65 -7.17 -5.32 -27.20
C GLN A 65 -6.22 -4.26 -27.75
N ALA A 66 -6.69 -3.04 -27.98
CA ALA A 66 -5.82 -1.94 -28.40
C ALA A 66 -4.70 -1.67 -27.39
N TRP A 67 -5.01 -1.72 -26.07
CA TRP A 67 -4.03 -1.59 -25.01
C TRP A 67 -3.06 -2.78 -24.94
N LEU A 68 -3.55 -4.01 -25.14
CA LEU A 68 -2.70 -5.21 -25.17
C LEU A 68 -1.75 -5.21 -26.37
N ASN A 69 -2.17 -4.65 -27.50
CA ASN A 69 -1.34 -4.50 -28.69
C ASN A 69 -0.14 -3.54 -28.51
N LEU A 70 -0.14 -2.74 -27.43
CA LEU A 70 1.02 -1.90 -27.07
C LEU A 70 2.17 -2.71 -26.45
N ILE A 71 1.95 -3.97 -26.09
CA ILE A 71 3.01 -4.82 -25.51
C ILE A 71 4.08 -5.06 -26.59
N PRO A 72 5.35 -4.66 -26.36
CA PRO A 72 6.43 -4.87 -27.31
C PRO A 72 6.64 -6.36 -27.63
N GLU A 73 6.98 -6.68 -28.86
CA GLU A 73 7.38 -8.05 -29.23
C GLU A 73 8.59 -8.52 -28.44
N SER A 74 9.53 -7.63 -28.15
CA SER A 74 10.71 -7.91 -27.34
C SER A 74 10.45 -8.10 -25.84
N THR A 75 9.19 -8.00 -25.38
CA THR A 75 8.82 -8.25 -23.99
C THR A 75 9.00 -9.72 -23.63
N ASP A 76 9.80 -10.01 -22.61
CA ASP A 76 9.94 -11.35 -22.06
C ASP A 76 8.75 -11.70 -21.18
N ILE A 77 8.32 -10.78 -20.33
CA ILE A 77 7.20 -10.97 -19.40
C ILE A 77 6.39 -9.70 -19.21
N VAL A 78 5.07 -9.84 -19.10
CA VAL A 78 4.15 -8.75 -18.76
C VAL A 78 3.75 -8.85 -17.30
N HIS A 79 3.95 -7.79 -16.53
CA HIS A 79 3.47 -7.70 -15.17
C HIS A 79 2.21 -6.83 -15.11
N PHE A 80 1.06 -7.48 -14.98
CA PHE A 80 -0.22 -6.81 -14.83
C PHE A 80 -0.47 -6.40 -13.39
N HIS A 81 -0.95 -5.19 -13.18
CA HIS A 81 -1.41 -4.67 -11.88
C HIS A 81 -2.93 -4.52 -11.82
N GLU A 82 -3.62 -5.12 -12.77
CA GLU A 82 -5.07 -5.32 -12.85
C GLU A 82 -5.33 -6.51 -13.76
N GLN A 83 -6.49 -7.14 -13.62
CA GLN A 83 -6.81 -8.28 -14.47
C GLN A 83 -6.85 -7.87 -15.96
N PRO A 84 -6.12 -8.59 -16.83
CA PRO A 84 -6.17 -8.34 -18.27
C PRO A 84 -7.59 -8.62 -18.79
N ARG A 85 -8.06 -7.76 -19.71
CA ARG A 85 -9.41 -7.84 -20.28
C ARG A 85 -9.41 -8.43 -21.68
N GLY A 86 -8.57 -9.41 -21.93
CA GLY A 86 -8.45 -10.07 -23.23
C GLY A 86 -7.37 -11.13 -23.22
N PRO A 87 -7.20 -11.87 -24.33
CA PRO A 87 -6.17 -12.89 -24.44
C PRO A 87 -4.78 -12.26 -24.43
N VAL A 88 -3.89 -12.83 -23.63
CA VAL A 88 -2.48 -12.41 -23.52
C VAL A 88 -1.61 -13.52 -24.08
N SER A 89 -0.87 -13.23 -25.16
CA SER A 89 0.02 -14.20 -25.82
C SER A 89 1.40 -14.33 -25.17
N LYS A 90 1.80 -13.35 -24.38
CA LYS A 90 3.10 -13.32 -23.69
C LYS A 90 3.03 -13.97 -22.31
N PRO A 91 4.13 -14.54 -21.79
CA PRO A 91 4.23 -14.89 -20.38
C PRO A 91 3.84 -13.70 -19.51
N TYR A 92 3.06 -13.94 -18.46
CA TYR A 92 2.63 -12.85 -17.60
C TYR A 92 2.53 -13.25 -16.13
N LEU A 93 2.64 -12.25 -15.27
CA LEU A 93 2.33 -12.29 -13.86
C LEU A 93 1.26 -11.23 -13.55
N LEU A 94 0.35 -11.53 -12.64
CA LEU A 94 -0.67 -10.60 -12.17
C LEU A 94 -0.47 -10.31 -10.68
N THR A 95 -0.40 -9.04 -10.30
CA THR A 95 -0.45 -8.64 -8.89
C THR A 95 -1.80 -8.00 -8.55
N ILE A 96 -2.45 -8.55 -7.52
CA ILE A 96 -3.70 -8.02 -6.97
C ILE A 96 -3.38 -7.15 -5.76
N HIS A 97 -3.80 -5.88 -5.81
CA HIS A 97 -3.50 -4.86 -4.79
C HIS A 97 -4.60 -4.64 -3.77
N GLY A 98 -5.81 -4.98 -4.10
CA GLY A 98 -6.98 -4.83 -3.24
C GLY A 98 -7.62 -6.15 -2.92
N ASN A 99 -8.50 -6.15 -1.91
CA ASN A 99 -9.32 -7.31 -1.64
C ASN A 99 -10.25 -7.55 -2.85
N GLY A 100 -10.28 -8.77 -3.36
CA GLY A 100 -11.19 -9.20 -4.41
C GLY A 100 -12.64 -9.34 -3.91
N ARG A 101 -13.51 -9.82 -4.76
CA ARG A 101 -14.88 -10.19 -4.38
C ARG A 101 -14.88 -11.58 -3.73
N PRO A 102 -15.85 -11.89 -2.84
CA PRO A 102 -16.02 -13.25 -2.35
C PRO A 102 -16.17 -14.26 -3.49
N GLY A 103 -15.35 -15.32 -3.51
CA GLY A 103 -15.40 -16.33 -4.56
C GLY A 103 -14.74 -15.92 -5.89
N GLU A 104 -14.10 -14.77 -5.96
CA GLU A 104 -13.39 -14.34 -7.16
C GLU A 104 -12.23 -15.28 -7.46
N GLN A 105 -12.19 -15.78 -8.69
CA GLN A 105 -11.12 -16.63 -9.19
C GLN A 105 -10.06 -15.77 -9.88
N PHE A 106 -8.81 -16.10 -9.64
CA PHE A 106 -7.67 -15.42 -10.25
C PHE A 106 -6.87 -16.38 -11.14
N PRO A 107 -6.22 -15.85 -12.20
CA PRO A 107 -5.34 -16.64 -13.06
C PRO A 107 -4.22 -17.34 -12.27
N PRO A 108 -3.66 -18.46 -12.79
CA PRO A 108 -2.62 -19.23 -12.09
C PRO A 108 -1.38 -18.43 -11.67
N ASN A 109 -0.96 -17.44 -12.46
CA ASN A 109 0.20 -16.60 -12.19
C ASN A 109 -0.14 -15.34 -11.38
N THR A 110 -1.07 -15.46 -10.43
CA THR A 110 -1.47 -14.36 -9.56
C THR A 110 -0.65 -14.35 -8.27
N VAL A 111 -0.23 -13.16 -7.88
CA VAL A 111 0.53 -12.85 -6.66
C VAL A 111 -0.22 -11.78 -5.86
N PHE A 112 -0.20 -11.89 -4.56
CA PHE A 112 -0.86 -10.98 -3.62
C PHE A 112 0.17 -10.10 -2.88
N VAL A 113 -0.31 -9.07 -2.19
CA VAL A 113 0.59 -8.06 -1.60
C VAL A 113 0.98 -8.33 -0.14
N SER A 114 0.52 -9.43 0.45
CA SER A 114 0.97 -9.91 1.76
C SER A 114 0.61 -11.38 1.94
N ARG A 115 1.21 -12.02 2.93
CA ARG A 115 0.90 -13.41 3.30
C ARG A 115 -0.57 -13.56 3.66
N ARG A 116 -1.09 -12.66 4.50
CA ARG A 116 -2.50 -12.68 4.88
C ARG A 116 -3.42 -12.44 3.69
N HIS A 117 -3.06 -11.50 2.81
CA HIS A 117 -3.82 -11.23 1.60
C HIS A 117 -3.87 -12.46 0.69
N ALA A 118 -2.75 -13.15 0.47
CA ALA A 118 -2.70 -14.40 -0.28
C ALA A 118 -3.58 -15.49 0.38
N ALA A 119 -3.44 -15.69 1.69
CA ALA A 119 -4.23 -16.68 2.43
C ALA A 119 -5.74 -16.40 2.36
N ASN A 120 -6.16 -15.14 2.38
CA ASN A 120 -7.56 -14.76 2.19
C ASN A 120 -8.13 -15.22 0.85
N HIS A 121 -7.27 -15.43 -0.16
CA HIS A 121 -7.63 -15.90 -1.50
C HIS A 121 -7.23 -17.35 -1.78
N GLY A 122 -6.91 -18.14 -0.73
CA GLY A 122 -6.49 -19.54 -0.90
C GLY A 122 -5.12 -19.70 -1.56
N SER A 123 -4.26 -18.68 -1.52
CA SER A 123 -2.93 -18.69 -2.12
C SER A 123 -1.83 -18.54 -1.06
N ARG A 124 -0.61 -18.94 -1.42
CA ARG A 124 0.61 -18.70 -0.63
C ARG A 124 1.55 -17.71 -1.31
N ARG A 125 1.21 -17.27 -2.53
CA ARG A 125 2.06 -16.41 -3.36
C ARG A 125 1.86 -14.95 -3.01
N PHE A 126 2.89 -14.33 -2.48
CA PHE A 126 2.85 -12.91 -2.16
C PHE A 126 4.21 -12.26 -2.35
N VAL A 127 4.16 -10.95 -2.60
CA VAL A 127 5.31 -10.06 -2.58
C VAL A 127 4.89 -8.80 -1.82
N TYR A 128 5.64 -8.44 -0.79
CA TYR A 128 5.37 -7.21 -0.07
C TYR A 128 5.65 -6.00 -0.96
N PRO A 129 4.74 -5.02 -1.05
CA PRO A 129 5.00 -3.74 -1.69
C PRO A 129 6.12 -3.00 -0.97
N GLY A 130 7.27 -2.90 -1.62
CA GLY A 130 8.39 -2.14 -1.10
C GLY A 130 8.30 -0.68 -1.52
N ILE A 131 8.85 0.17 -0.68
CA ILE A 131 9.01 1.59 -0.91
C ILE A 131 10.46 1.92 -1.24
N ASN A 132 10.71 3.02 -1.95
CA ASN A 132 12.05 3.55 -2.08
C ASN A 132 12.38 4.38 -0.83
N PRO A 133 13.30 3.95 0.05
CA PRO A 133 13.62 4.67 1.28
C PRO A 133 14.16 6.09 1.07
N ASP A 134 14.80 6.33 -0.09
CA ASP A 134 15.37 7.64 -0.44
C ASP A 134 14.30 8.68 -0.78
N ASP A 135 13.08 8.22 -1.03
CA ASP A 135 11.92 9.08 -1.21
C ASP A 135 11.34 9.62 0.12
N PHE A 136 11.92 9.26 1.27
CA PHE A 136 11.39 9.63 2.59
C PHE A 136 12.45 10.27 3.47
N ARG A 137 12.04 11.37 4.10
CA ARG A 137 12.86 12.00 5.15
C ARG A 137 12.77 11.18 6.43
N PHE A 138 13.91 10.88 7.00
CA PHE A 138 14.02 10.32 8.34
C PHE A 138 14.36 11.42 9.34
N SER A 139 13.81 11.34 10.55
CA SER A 139 14.21 12.17 11.67
C SER A 139 14.09 11.38 12.96
N GLU A 140 15.01 11.58 13.89
CA GLU A 140 14.87 11.07 15.26
C GLU A 140 14.01 12.02 16.12
N ARG A 141 13.99 13.31 15.75
CA ARG A 141 13.18 14.31 16.46
C ARG A 141 11.71 14.19 16.06
N ARG A 142 10.84 14.02 17.07
CA ARG A 142 9.39 13.91 16.91
C ARG A 142 8.69 15.13 17.48
N GLU A 143 7.61 15.55 16.84
CA GLU A 143 6.69 16.58 17.32
C GLU A 143 5.47 15.93 17.98
N ASP A 144 4.75 16.71 18.80
CA ASP A 144 3.62 16.24 19.60
C ASP A 144 2.32 16.21 18.80
N TYR A 145 2.30 15.40 17.74
CA TYR A 145 1.08 15.07 16.99
C TYR A 145 1.11 13.63 16.49
N ALA A 146 -0.08 13.07 16.36
CA ALA A 146 -0.30 11.81 15.67
C ALA A 146 -0.75 12.06 14.23
N LEU A 147 -0.44 11.12 13.32
CA LEU A 147 -0.84 11.19 11.93
C LEU A 147 -1.89 10.13 11.61
N PHE A 148 -2.87 10.48 10.79
CA PHE A 148 -3.74 9.55 10.08
C PHE A 148 -3.51 9.71 8.58
N LEU A 149 -3.11 8.63 7.91
CA LEU A 149 -2.78 8.63 6.48
C LEU A 149 -3.58 7.55 5.76
N ALA A 150 -4.77 7.88 5.31
CA ALA A 150 -5.66 6.99 4.56
C ALA A 150 -6.82 7.76 3.94
N LYS A 151 -7.57 7.11 3.03
CA LYS A 151 -8.82 7.69 2.50
C LYS A 151 -9.84 7.88 3.62
N ALA A 152 -9.90 9.08 4.17
CA ALA A 152 -10.69 9.43 5.36
C ALA A 152 -12.20 9.16 5.21
N SER A 153 -12.72 9.22 3.97
CA SER A 153 -14.13 8.90 3.65
C SER A 153 -14.46 7.40 3.71
N TRP A 154 -13.48 6.52 3.79
CA TRP A 154 -13.71 5.08 3.88
C TRP A 154 -13.92 4.66 5.34
N LYS A 155 -15.15 4.26 5.67
CA LYS A 155 -15.50 3.82 7.03
C LYS A 155 -14.56 2.73 7.58
N VAL A 156 -14.07 1.83 6.72
CA VAL A 156 -13.12 0.76 7.10
C VAL A 156 -11.77 1.29 7.58
N LYS A 157 -11.38 2.51 7.22
CA LYS A 157 -10.14 3.16 7.69
C LYS A 157 -10.28 3.76 9.08
N ASN A 158 -11.52 3.92 9.58
CA ASN A 158 -11.85 4.26 10.95
C ASN A 158 -11.21 5.55 11.48
N LEU A 159 -11.35 6.65 10.73
CA LEU A 159 -10.86 7.97 11.17
C LEU A 159 -11.42 8.36 12.55
N GLN A 160 -12.68 8.01 12.86
CA GLN A 160 -13.30 8.30 14.14
C GLN A 160 -12.57 7.60 15.30
N GLY A 161 -12.17 6.33 15.11
CA GLY A 161 -11.36 5.60 16.07
C GLY A 161 -9.97 6.21 16.26
N ALA A 162 -9.33 6.67 15.17
CA ALA A 162 -8.05 7.37 15.25
C ALA A 162 -8.16 8.69 16.04
N ALA A 163 -9.20 9.48 15.76
CA ALA A 163 -9.46 10.73 16.47
C ALA A 163 -9.77 10.52 17.97
N ALA A 164 -10.50 9.45 18.30
CA ALA A 164 -10.78 9.09 19.69
C ALA A 164 -9.50 8.68 20.43
N ALA A 165 -8.63 7.87 19.81
CA ALA A 165 -7.36 7.45 20.41
C ALA A 165 -6.41 8.63 20.62
N ALA A 166 -6.24 9.50 19.61
CA ALA A 166 -5.41 10.71 19.71
C ALA A 166 -5.90 11.65 20.81
N ARG A 167 -7.22 11.92 20.85
CA ARG A 167 -7.84 12.76 21.90
C ARG A 167 -7.60 12.20 23.30
N ARG A 168 -7.77 10.88 23.49
CA ARG A 168 -7.53 10.23 24.78
C ARG A 168 -6.06 10.30 25.17
N ALA A 169 -5.16 10.30 24.20
CA ALA A 169 -3.73 10.48 24.42
C ALA A 169 -3.31 11.96 24.63
N GLY A 170 -4.22 12.92 24.45
CA GLY A 170 -3.92 14.34 24.56
C GLY A 170 -3.14 14.93 23.38
N LEU A 171 -3.16 14.26 22.21
CA LEU A 171 -2.44 14.69 21.00
C LEU A 171 -3.36 15.28 19.94
N GLU A 172 -2.82 16.23 19.16
CA GLU A 172 -3.42 16.65 17.88
C GLU A 172 -3.34 15.49 16.89
N LEU A 173 -4.44 15.21 16.17
CA LEU A 173 -4.45 14.30 15.04
C LEU A 173 -4.39 15.11 13.74
N ARG A 174 -3.34 14.90 12.95
CA ARG A 174 -3.20 15.45 11.60
C ARG A 174 -3.66 14.41 10.59
N VAL A 175 -4.59 14.80 9.71
CA VAL A 175 -5.28 13.88 8.78
C VAL A 175 -4.89 14.21 7.36
N ILE A 176 -4.29 13.24 6.66
CA ILE A 176 -3.98 13.27 5.23
C ILE A 176 -4.80 12.19 4.55
N GLY A 177 -5.50 12.50 3.45
CA GLY A 177 -6.10 11.45 2.61
C GLY A 177 -7.56 11.61 2.23
N SER A 178 -8.06 12.82 2.08
CA SER A 178 -9.36 13.03 1.43
C SER A 178 -9.41 14.35 0.66
N ARG A 179 -9.79 14.24 -0.63
CA ARG A 179 -10.11 15.40 -1.46
C ARG A 179 -11.52 15.94 -1.15
N ASP A 180 -12.38 15.06 -0.70
CA ASP A 180 -13.84 15.24 -0.68
C ASP A 180 -14.39 15.45 0.72
N TRP A 181 -13.53 15.69 1.70
CA TRP A 181 -14.02 16.24 2.94
C TRP A 181 -14.30 17.72 2.68
N PRO A 182 -15.57 18.10 2.42
CA PRO A 182 -15.83 19.45 1.96
C PRO A 182 -15.37 20.40 3.06
N LEU A 183 -14.63 21.45 2.65
CA LEU A 183 -14.47 22.67 3.45
C LEU A 183 -15.82 23.15 4.02
N ARG A 184 -16.94 22.80 3.34
CA ARG A 184 -18.32 23.00 3.80
C ARG A 184 -18.72 22.15 5.01
N LEU A 185 -18.20 20.91 5.15
CA LEU A 185 -18.45 20.09 6.34
C LEU A 185 -17.52 20.42 7.50
N GLN A 186 -16.38 21.04 7.28
CA GLN A 186 -15.58 21.64 8.36
C GLN A 186 -16.40 22.69 9.16
N ARG A 187 -17.42 23.26 8.53
CA ARG A 187 -18.33 24.22 9.15
C ARG A 187 -19.48 23.54 9.93
N TRP A 188 -19.79 22.26 9.66
CA TRP A 188 -20.87 21.49 10.27
C TRP A 188 -20.40 20.31 11.14
N LEU A 189 -19.18 19.81 10.90
CA LEU A 189 -18.57 18.97 11.92
C LEU A 189 -18.31 19.88 13.13
N PRO A 190 -18.77 19.47 14.34
CA PRO A 190 -18.21 20.07 15.53
C PRO A 190 -16.71 19.99 15.32
N ARG A 191 -16.00 21.11 15.43
CA ARG A 191 -14.55 21.14 15.43
C ARG A 191 -14.13 20.04 16.39
N ILE A 192 -13.75 18.86 15.85
CA ILE A 192 -13.29 17.79 16.73
C ILE A 192 -12.01 18.37 17.28
N ARG A 193 -12.10 18.82 18.54
CA ARG A 193 -11.02 19.50 19.21
C ARG A 193 -9.79 18.63 19.09
N GLY A 194 -8.70 19.15 18.51
CA GLY A 194 -7.48 18.39 18.31
C GLY A 194 -7.38 17.61 16.99
N VAL A 195 -8.24 17.87 15.98
CA VAL A 195 -8.09 17.28 14.62
C VAL A 195 -7.83 18.38 13.59
N ARG A 196 -6.76 18.23 12.82
CA ARG A 196 -6.38 19.13 11.72
C ARG A 196 -6.34 18.37 10.39
N TYR A 197 -7.07 18.86 9.39
CA TYR A 197 -7.17 18.24 8.07
C TYR A 197 -6.25 18.93 7.07
N TYR A 198 -5.51 18.12 6.31
CA TYR A 198 -4.57 18.59 5.28
C TYR A 198 -5.02 18.25 3.85
N GLY A 199 -6.13 17.51 3.68
CA GLY A 199 -6.59 17.07 2.37
C GLY A 199 -5.68 16.00 1.76
N LEU A 200 -5.51 16.05 0.43
CA LEU A 200 -4.52 15.24 -0.27
C LEU A 200 -3.24 16.05 -0.44
N LEU A 201 -2.14 15.54 0.02
CA LEU A 201 -0.83 16.18 -0.09
C LEU A 201 0.05 15.51 -1.15
N GLY A 202 0.87 16.31 -1.81
CA GLY A 202 2.00 15.88 -2.60
C GLY A 202 3.15 15.38 -1.72
N ARG A 203 4.24 14.94 -2.37
CA ARG A 203 5.38 14.37 -1.65
C ARG A 203 6.01 15.30 -0.63
N PRO A 204 6.44 16.53 -0.97
CA PRO A 204 7.21 17.33 -0.02
C PRO A 204 6.49 17.57 1.31
N GLU A 205 5.21 17.96 1.25
CA GLU A 205 4.42 18.26 2.45
C GLU A 205 4.06 16.99 3.22
N LYS A 206 3.75 15.89 2.51
CA LYS A 206 3.48 14.60 3.14
C LYS A 206 4.72 14.07 3.86
N GLU A 207 5.88 14.14 3.23
CA GLU A 207 7.16 13.69 3.80
C GLU A 207 7.54 14.48 5.05
N GLU A 208 7.35 15.81 5.02
CA GLU A 208 7.60 16.66 6.19
C GLU A 208 6.73 16.24 7.36
N LEU A 209 5.42 16.04 7.14
CA LEU A 209 4.52 15.59 8.20
C LEU A 209 4.86 14.17 8.70
N LEU A 210 5.23 13.25 7.84
CA LEU A 210 5.64 11.90 8.23
C LEU A 210 6.93 11.91 9.07
N SER A 211 7.92 12.70 8.63
CA SER A 211 9.25 12.72 9.27
C SER A 211 9.23 13.32 10.67
N ARG A 212 8.18 14.04 11.06
CA ARG A 212 8.05 14.69 12.36
C ARG A 212 6.93 14.11 13.23
N ALA A 213 6.01 13.33 12.65
CA ALA A 213 4.93 12.74 13.40
C ALA A 213 5.44 11.85 14.55
N ARG A 214 4.86 11.97 15.74
CA ARG A 214 5.14 11.05 16.84
C ARG A 214 4.83 9.62 16.43
N CYS A 215 3.64 9.39 15.88
CA CYS A 215 3.17 8.07 15.44
C CYS A 215 2.14 8.18 14.32
N LEU A 216 1.95 7.05 13.63
CA LEU A 216 0.78 6.82 12.77
C LEU A 216 -0.29 6.07 13.58
N ILE A 217 -1.53 6.60 13.61
CA ILE A 217 -2.70 5.88 14.14
C ILE A 217 -3.49 5.31 12.96
N PHE A 218 -3.50 3.97 12.85
CA PHE A 218 -4.06 3.25 11.69
C PHE A 218 -5.04 2.15 12.13
N PRO A 219 -6.18 2.49 12.76
CA PRO A 219 -7.09 1.55 13.39
C PRO A 219 -8.13 0.99 12.42
N VAL A 220 -7.66 0.41 11.31
CA VAL A 220 -8.54 -0.12 10.25
C VAL A 220 -9.47 -1.21 10.78
N ARG A 221 -10.65 -1.34 10.15
CA ARG A 221 -11.68 -2.32 10.49
C ARG A 221 -12.02 -3.23 9.32
N TRP A 222 -10.98 -3.65 8.61
CA TRP A 222 -11.04 -4.58 7.49
C TRP A 222 -9.73 -5.34 7.37
N GLU A 223 -9.71 -6.42 6.60
CA GLU A 223 -8.49 -7.12 6.25
C GLU A 223 -7.64 -6.23 5.33
N GLU A 224 -6.70 -5.49 5.90
CA GLU A 224 -5.82 -4.58 5.12
C GLU A 224 -4.92 -5.41 4.20
N PRO A 225 -4.96 -5.22 2.86
CA PRO A 225 -4.13 -6.02 1.96
C PRO A 225 -2.64 -5.86 2.23
N PHE A 226 -2.16 -4.62 2.46
CA PHE A 226 -0.78 -4.35 2.87
C PHE A 226 -0.66 -3.15 3.82
N GLY A 227 -1.06 -1.95 3.39
CA GLY A 227 -0.94 -0.75 4.20
C GLY A 227 0.36 0.02 3.98
N LEU A 228 0.59 0.52 2.76
CA LEU A 228 1.77 1.34 2.42
C LEU A 228 1.98 2.52 3.39
N ALA A 229 0.90 3.11 3.91
CA ALA A 229 0.98 4.18 4.91
C ALA A 229 1.77 3.77 6.17
N VAL A 230 1.74 2.48 6.52
CA VAL A 230 2.47 1.93 7.68
C VAL A 230 3.97 1.89 7.38
N THR A 231 4.37 1.38 6.22
CA THR A 231 5.79 1.36 5.83
C THR A 231 6.32 2.78 5.58
N GLU A 232 5.52 3.70 5.03
CA GLU A 232 5.85 5.12 4.87
C GLU A 232 6.10 5.80 6.23
N ALA A 233 5.28 5.51 7.24
CA ALA A 233 5.47 6.03 8.60
C ALA A 233 6.74 5.45 9.25
N LEU A 234 6.91 4.13 9.19
CA LEU A 234 8.06 3.46 9.79
C LEU A 234 9.39 3.93 9.18
N VAL A 235 9.50 4.02 7.86
CA VAL A 235 10.75 4.47 7.22
C VAL A 235 11.09 5.92 7.57
N SER A 236 10.09 6.74 7.86
CA SER A 236 10.26 8.12 8.34
C SER A 236 10.56 8.19 9.84
N GLY A 237 10.55 7.05 10.54
CA GLY A 237 10.84 6.92 11.98
C GLY A 237 9.63 7.07 12.91
N ALA A 238 8.41 7.21 12.39
CA ALA A 238 7.20 7.24 13.20
C ALA A 238 6.75 5.81 13.55
N TYR A 239 6.57 5.52 14.84
CA TYR A 239 6.01 4.24 15.25
C TYR A 239 4.51 4.14 14.89
N VAL A 240 3.97 2.92 14.92
CA VAL A 240 2.61 2.66 14.44
C VAL A 240 1.74 2.09 15.56
N VAL A 241 0.57 2.67 15.76
CA VAL A 241 -0.49 2.09 16.58
C VAL A 241 -1.66 1.73 15.66
N ALA A 242 -2.01 0.45 15.60
CA ALA A 242 -2.94 -0.06 14.62
C ALA A 242 -3.78 -1.24 15.14
N THR A 243 -4.76 -1.65 14.37
CA THR A 243 -5.48 -2.91 14.61
C THR A 243 -4.71 -4.09 14.03
N PRO A 244 -4.86 -5.32 14.57
CA PRO A 244 -4.17 -6.53 14.09
C PRO A 244 -4.87 -7.16 12.88
N TYR A 245 -5.37 -6.36 11.93
CA TYR A 245 -6.14 -6.86 10.79
C TYR A 245 -5.35 -6.88 9.49
N GLY A 246 -5.54 -7.95 8.72
CA GLY A 246 -4.85 -8.15 7.45
C GLY A 246 -3.35 -8.31 7.62
N SER A 247 -2.59 -7.62 6.81
CA SER A 247 -1.13 -7.64 6.80
C SER A 247 -0.45 -6.91 7.97
N LEU A 248 -1.19 -6.15 8.79
CA LEU A 248 -0.58 -5.28 9.80
C LEU A 248 0.32 -6.02 10.80
N PRO A 249 -0.02 -7.26 11.26
CA PRO A 249 0.89 -8.07 12.09
C PRO A 249 2.16 -8.54 11.37
N GLU A 250 2.20 -8.48 10.04
CA GLU A 250 3.38 -8.83 9.25
C GLU A 250 4.38 -7.66 9.18
N ILE A 251 3.92 -6.43 9.41
CA ILE A 251 4.71 -5.20 9.25
C ILE A 251 5.12 -4.64 10.62
N VAL A 252 4.15 -4.51 11.53
CA VAL A 252 4.35 -3.88 12.84
C VAL A 252 4.79 -4.94 13.87
N THR A 253 5.93 -4.71 14.51
CA THR A 253 6.47 -5.53 15.59
C THR A 253 6.34 -4.81 16.94
N PRO A 254 6.54 -5.48 18.08
CA PRO A 254 6.53 -4.84 19.39
C PRO A 254 7.52 -3.66 19.53
N GLU A 255 8.65 -3.69 18.78
CA GLU A 255 9.68 -2.65 18.79
C GLU A 255 9.29 -1.42 17.95
N THR A 256 8.32 -1.59 17.02
CA THR A 256 7.94 -0.54 16.06
C THR A 256 6.50 -0.05 16.22
N GLY A 257 5.77 -0.63 17.17
CA GLY A 257 4.40 -0.18 17.42
C GLY A 257 3.57 -1.09 18.30
N ARG A 258 2.29 -0.77 18.38
CA ARG A 258 1.30 -1.55 19.13
C ARG A 258 0.13 -1.92 18.23
N LEU A 259 -0.25 -3.18 18.31
CA LEU A 259 -1.46 -3.69 17.67
C LEU A 259 -2.52 -4.04 18.70
N SER A 260 -3.72 -3.49 18.56
CA SER A 260 -4.87 -3.81 19.44
C SER A 260 -6.19 -3.48 18.74
N THR A 261 -7.24 -4.21 19.09
CA THR A 261 -8.63 -3.87 18.73
C THR A 261 -9.27 -2.91 19.76
N ARG A 262 -8.58 -2.62 20.86
CA ARG A 262 -9.08 -1.76 21.95
C ARG A 262 -8.45 -0.38 21.84
N MET A 263 -9.30 0.64 21.65
CA MET A 263 -8.89 2.04 21.52
C MET A 263 -8.04 2.51 22.71
N VAL A 264 -8.37 2.08 23.92
CA VAL A 264 -7.64 2.44 25.13
C VAL A 264 -6.20 2.01 25.09
N GLU A 265 -5.93 0.79 24.63
CA GLU A 265 -4.56 0.25 24.53
C GLU A 265 -3.74 0.99 23.46
N LEU A 266 -4.37 1.39 22.35
CA LEU A 266 -3.72 2.22 21.34
C LEU A 266 -3.42 3.62 21.89
N ALA A 267 -4.35 4.22 22.62
CA ALA A 267 -4.16 5.53 23.25
C ALA A 267 -3.03 5.50 24.30
N GLU A 268 -2.93 4.43 25.09
CA GLU A 268 -1.82 4.28 26.05
C GLU A 268 -0.47 4.14 25.33
N ALA A 269 -0.39 3.38 24.23
CA ALA A 269 0.83 3.30 23.43
C ALA A 269 1.24 4.67 22.85
N VAL A 270 0.27 5.51 22.47
CA VAL A 270 0.52 6.88 22.01
C VAL A 270 1.06 7.78 23.12
N LYS A 271 0.64 7.60 24.37
CA LYS A 271 1.13 8.37 25.54
C LYS A 271 2.58 8.04 25.92
N HIS A 272 3.05 6.84 25.59
CA HIS A 272 4.35 6.32 25.98
C HIS A 272 5.30 6.13 24.80
N PRO A 273 5.68 7.21 24.07
CA PRO A 273 6.51 7.14 22.87
C PRO A 273 7.92 6.61 23.13
N GLN A 274 8.43 6.73 24.37
CA GLN A 274 9.75 6.26 24.78
C GLN A 274 9.95 4.74 24.65
N GLN A 275 8.87 3.98 24.43
CA GLN A 275 8.91 2.55 24.16
C GLN A 275 9.38 2.23 22.75
N PHE A 276 9.40 3.21 21.84
CA PHE A 276 9.64 3.02 20.43
C PHE A 276 10.81 3.88 19.94
N SER A 277 11.76 3.25 19.27
CA SER A 277 12.90 3.93 18.66
C SER A 277 12.61 4.31 17.21
N PRO A 278 12.79 5.58 16.80
CA PRO A 278 12.70 5.96 15.38
C PRO A 278 13.65 5.17 14.48
N ALA A 279 14.87 4.89 14.95
CA ALA A 279 15.83 4.08 14.21
C ALA A 279 15.32 2.64 14.01
N ALA A 280 14.75 2.00 15.05
CA ALA A 280 14.16 0.67 14.93
C ALA A 280 12.98 0.65 13.95
N CYS A 281 12.18 1.71 13.93
CA CYS A 281 11.10 1.85 12.93
C CYS A 281 11.65 1.88 11.50
N ARG A 282 12.68 2.69 11.23
CA ARG A 282 13.33 2.74 9.92
C ARG A 282 13.98 1.42 9.56
N ASP A 283 14.73 0.81 10.47
CA ASP A 283 15.40 -0.49 10.27
C ASP A 283 14.41 -1.60 9.94
N ARG A 284 13.21 -1.55 10.52
CA ARG A 284 12.13 -2.50 10.19
C ARG A 284 11.80 -2.50 8.70
N VAL A 285 11.83 -1.36 8.04
CA VAL A 285 11.59 -1.26 6.60
C VAL A 285 12.83 -1.69 5.82
N LEU A 286 14.01 -1.18 6.19
CA LEU A 286 15.25 -1.42 5.45
C LEU A 286 15.69 -2.88 5.46
N ARG A 287 15.43 -3.60 6.57
CA ARG A 287 15.88 -4.99 6.76
C ARG A 287 14.73 -6.01 6.76
N GLY A 288 13.48 -5.53 6.75
CA GLY A 288 12.29 -6.38 6.83
C GLY A 288 11.74 -6.88 5.50
N GLY A 289 12.43 -6.61 4.38
CA GLY A 289 11.95 -6.97 3.05
C GLY A 289 10.90 -6.02 2.48
N PHE A 290 10.89 -4.76 2.93
CA PHE A 290 9.91 -3.75 2.52
C PHE A 290 10.52 -2.64 1.66
N THR A 291 11.72 -2.84 1.10
CA THR A 291 12.29 -1.93 0.12
C THR A 291 11.86 -2.29 -1.30
N HIS A 292 11.85 -1.31 -2.18
CA HIS A 292 11.53 -1.52 -3.60
C HIS A 292 12.49 -2.51 -4.28
N LEU A 293 13.75 -2.57 -3.85
CA LEU A 293 14.72 -3.54 -4.34
C LEU A 293 14.40 -4.97 -3.89
N ASP A 294 13.96 -5.16 -2.63
CA ASP A 294 13.51 -6.47 -2.15
C ASP A 294 12.30 -6.97 -2.94
N THR A 295 11.36 -6.07 -3.20
CA THR A 295 10.18 -6.33 -4.03
C THR A 295 10.58 -6.76 -5.44
N ALA A 296 11.48 -6.01 -6.09
CA ALA A 296 11.92 -6.31 -7.45
C ALA A 296 12.62 -7.66 -7.52
N ARG A 297 13.56 -7.96 -6.60
CA ARG A 297 14.25 -9.27 -6.54
C ARG A 297 13.26 -10.41 -6.40
N LYS A 298 12.23 -10.25 -5.53
CA LYS A 298 11.20 -11.28 -5.34
C LYS A 298 10.36 -11.51 -6.60
N TYR A 299 10.04 -10.44 -7.36
CA TYR A 299 9.35 -10.61 -8.64
C TYR A 299 10.25 -11.22 -9.70
N LEU A 300 11.53 -10.89 -9.74
CA LEU A 300 12.48 -11.50 -10.67
C LEU A 300 12.54 -13.02 -10.49
N ASP A 301 12.53 -13.53 -9.25
CA ASP A 301 12.42 -14.98 -8.97
C ASP A 301 11.13 -15.58 -9.57
N TYR A 302 10.01 -14.87 -9.47
CA TYR A 302 8.75 -15.32 -10.05
C TYR A 302 8.75 -15.22 -11.58
N TYR A 303 9.34 -14.18 -12.15
CA TYR A 303 9.48 -14.04 -13.59
C TYR A 303 10.30 -15.19 -14.19
N GLU A 304 11.44 -15.51 -13.59
CA GLU A 304 12.28 -16.63 -14.03
C GLU A 304 11.53 -17.96 -13.96
N ARG A 305 10.76 -18.21 -12.92
CA ARG A 305 9.92 -19.41 -12.81
C ARG A 305 8.88 -19.49 -13.92
N ILE A 306 8.20 -18.39 -14.23
CA ILE A 306 7.21 -18.36 -15.32
C ILE A 306 7.88 -18.59 -16.67
N LEU A 307 9.01 -17.95 -16.93
CA LEU A 307 9.74 -18.08 -18.20
C LEU A 307 10.32 -19.48 -18.40
N THR A 308 10.74 -20.15 -17.35
CA THR A 308 11.34 -21.49 -17.43
C THR A 308 10.32 -22.62 -17.41
N ARG A 309 9.19 -22.45 -16.69
CA ARG A 309 8.20 -23.52 -16.43
C ARG A 309 6.83 -23.26 -17.05
N GLY A 310 6.63 -22.09 -17.67
CA GLY A 310 5.34 -21.66 -18.22
C GLY A 310 4.35 -21.13 -17.16
N SER A 311 4.56 -21.44 -15.88
CA SER A 311 3.68 -21.00 -14.79
C SER A 311 4.41 -20.97 -13.46
N LEU A 312 3.82 -20.32 -12.44
CA LEU A 312 4.32 -20.37 -11.06
C LEU A 312 4.17 -21.77 -10.41
N GLY A 313 3.41 -22.65 -11.05
CA GLY A 313 3.12 -23.97 -10.50
C GLY A 313 2.15 -23.93 -9.29
N GLU A 314 1.91 -25.07 -8.67
CA GLU A 314 1.21 -25.11 -7.39
C GLU A 314 2.24 -24.97 -6.26
N ASP A 315 2.09 -23.95 -5.42
CA ASP A 315 2.91 -23.75 -4.23
C ASP A 315 2.39 -24.62 -3.04
N GLY A 316 2.29 -25.95 -3.22
CA GLY A 316 1.75 -26.88 -2.24
C GLY A 316 0.23 -26.75 -2.08
N GLU A 317 -0.35 -27.44 -1.09
CA GLU A 317 -1.79 -27.35 -0.81
C GLU A 317 -2.20 -25.90 -0.62
N PRO A 318 -3.30 -25.45 -1.27
CA PRO A 318 -3.79 -24.10 -1.11
C PRO A 318 -4.03 -23.83 0.39
N ALA A 319 -3.60 -22.68 0.87
CA ALA A 319 -3.94 -22.27 2.22
C ALA A 319 -5.48 -22.25 2.31
N PRO A 320 -6.08 -22.83 3.37
CA PRO A 320 -7.54 -22.79 3.52
C PRO A 320 -7.96 -21.34 3.44
N ALA A 321 -8.81 -21.03 2.46
CA ALA A 321 -9.32 -19.69 2.28
C ALA A 321 -10.01 -19.28 3.57
N THR A 322 -9.40 -18.38 4.32
CA THR A 322 -10.07 -17.81 5.49
C THR A 322 -11.25 -17.04 4.95
N LYS A 323 -12.47 -17.33 5.45
CA LYS A 323 -13.66 -16.58 5.06
C LYS A 323 -13.35 -15.09 5.22
N PRO A 324 -13.14 -14.36 4.14
CA PRO A 324 -12.77 -12.98 4.29
C PRO A 324 -13.98 -12.24 4.84
N GLY A 325 -13.78 -11.47 5.88
CA GLY A 325 -14.63 -10.33 6.16
C GLY A 325 -14.44 -9.30 5.05
N PHE A 326 -14.69 -9.76 3.83
CA PHE A 326 -14.41 -9.08 2.59
C PHE A 326 -15.36 -7.97 2.39
N MET A 327 -14.96 -6.84 2.25
CA MET A 327 -15.73 -5.67 1.91
C MET A 327 -16.42 -4.97 3.07
N ALA A 328 -16.33 -3.72 2.99
CA ALA A 328 -16.94 -2.61 3.69
C ALA A 328 -18.38 -2.76 4.24
N LYS A 329 -19.05 -3.88 4.05
CA LYS A 329 -20.37 -4.16 4.62
C LYS A 329 -20.31 -4.63 6.08
N HIS A 330 -19.23 -5.29 6.51
CA HIS A 330 -19.07 -5.75 7.88
C HIS A 330 -17.72 -5.23 8.43
N LEU A 331 -17.82 -4.17 9.21
CA LEU A 331 -16.66 -3.61 9.91
C LEU A 331 -16.20 -4.62 10.97
N LEU A 332 -14.90 -4.96 10.93
CA LEU A 332 -14.27 -5.79 11.95
C LEU A 332 -14.34 -5.16 13.34
N PRO A 333 -14.30 -5.95 14.42
CA PRO A 333 -14.45 -5.47 15.79
C PRO A 333 -13.54 -4.30 16.14
N TRP A 334 -14.07 -3.36 16.89
CA TRP A 334 -13.36 -2.23 17.45
C TRP A 334 -13.97 -1.86 18.79
N GLY A 335 -13.23 -2.06 19.86
CA GLY A 335 -13.68 -1.74 21.21
C GLY A 335 -13.33 -0.28 21.56
N ASN A 336 -14.37 0.53 21.82
CA ASN A 336 -14.16 1.90 22.29
C ASN A 336 -13.62 1.94 23.75
N GLY A 337 -13.64 0.80 24.43
CA GLY A 337 -13.27 0.68 25.84
C GLY A 337 -14.18 1.50 26.74
N ALA A 338 -14.84 0.89 27.71
CA ALA A 338 -15.33 1.61 28.87
C ALA A 338 -14.16 1.95 29.80
#